data_c7ef1383c10db22250a06a4da7ceadb1
#
_entry.id   c7ef1383c10db22250a06a4da7ceadb1
#
_cell.length_a   1.000
_cell.length_b   1.000
_cell.length_c   1.000
_cell.angle_alpha   90.00
_cell.angle_beta   90.00
_cell.angle_gamma   90.00
#
_symmetry.space_group_name_H-M   'P 1'
#
loop_
_entity.id
_entity.type
_entity.pdbx_description
1 polymer ?
#
loop_
_entity_poly.entity_id
_entity_poly.type
_entity_poly.pdbx_seq_one_letter_code
_entity_poly.pdbx_strand_id
1 'polypeptide(L)'
;MINPISCTSSGINTTSNVVTIQKHGLLTGDKIYYSSDNVIEGLDNKESYHVFKISDNSFSLCETISDIYDPVKTIEFSSVGGTHEFSLINPHIDVIRNNNLVFGVGHSSLEGYEFKLFYDKDFENEFVSTGTTNTFQVTGIGTLSDLSLIHIS
;
A
#
# COMPACT_ATOMS: atom_id res chain seq x y z
N MET A 1 7.51 6.67 -7.07
CA MET A 1 6.29 5.86 -7.30
C MET A 1 6.73 4.41 -7.13
N ILE A 2 6.18 3.69 -6.17
CA ILE A 2 6.46 2.25 -6.04
C ILE A 2 5.71 1.59 -7.20
N ASN A 3 6.44 0.89 -8.07
CA ASN A 3 5.82 0.20 -9.20
C ASN A 3 4.87 -0.89 -8.66
N PRO A 4 3.70 -1.07 -9.27
CA PRO A 4 2.84 -2.17 -8.92
C PRO A 4 3.58 -3.50 -9.13
N ILE A 5 3.36 -4.46 -8.23
CA ILE A 5 3.81 -5.83 -8.45
C ILE A 5 2.72 -6.55 -9.24
N SER A 6 3.11 -7.47 -10.11
CA SER A 6 2.16 -8.14 -11.00
C SER A 6 2.45 -9.63 -11.16
N CYS A 7 1.40 -10.37 -11.48
CA CYS A 7 1.49 -11.75 -11.92
C CYS A 7 0.41 -12.05 -12.98
N THR A 8 0.62 -13.15 -13.69
CA THR A 8 -0.41 -13.75 -14.54
C THR A 8 -1.22 -14.77 -13.73
N SER A 9 -2.26 -15.33 -14.33
CA SER A 9 -3.09 -16.37 -13.71
C SER A 9 -2.29 -17.56 -13.17
N SER A 10 -1.11 -17.86 -13.75
CA SER A 10 -0.23 -18.93 -13.23
C SER A 10 0.37 -18.65 -11.85
N GLY A 11 0.38 -17.39 -11.43
CA GLY A 11 0.78 -16.98 -10.07
C GLY A 11 -0.34 -17.06 -9.03
N ILE A 12 -1.54 -17.45 -9.42
CA ILE A 12 -2.72 -17.50 -8.53
C ILE A 12 -3.13 -18.95 -8.31
N ASN A 13 -3.19 -19.36 -7.05
CA ASN A 13 -3.70 -20.68 -6.66
C ASN A 13 -5.09 -20.54 -6.04
N THR A 14 -6.12 -20.96 -6.77
CA THR A 14 -7.51 -20.88 -6.33
C THR A 14 -7.89 -21.93 -5.29
N THR A 15 -7.13 -23.01 -5.16
CA THR A 15 -7.38 -24.04 -4.13
C THR A 15 -6.93 -23.60 -2.75
N SER A 16 -5.81 -22.89 -2.68
CA SER A 16 -5.23 -22.38 -1.43
C SER A 16 -5.45 -20.89 -1.21
N ASN A 17 -6.05 -20.18 -2.17
CA ASN A 17 -6.28 -18.73 -2.15
C ASN A 17 -4.99 -17.91 -1.99
N VAL A 18 -3.94 -18.33 -2.71
CA VAL A 18 -2.60 -17.77 -2.60
C VAL A 18 -2.16 -17.11 -3.89
N VAL A 19 -1.61 -15.91 -3.77
CA VAL A 19 -0.90 -15.18 -4.82
C VAL A 19 0.60 -15.42 -4.67
N THR A 20 1.27 -15.78 -5.76
CA THR A 20 2.71 -16.02 -5.82
C THR A 20 3.38 -14.99 -6.72
N ILE A 21 4.21 -14.13 -6.13
CA ILE A 21 5.03 -13.13 -6.80
C ILE A 21 6.40 -13.12 -6.12
N GLN A 22 7.46 -13.35 -6.87
CA GLN A 22 8.82 -13.44 -6.35
C GLN A 22 9.26 -12.13 -5.69
N LYS A 23 9.68 -12.21 -4.42
CA LYS A 23 10.20 -11.08 -3.63
C LYS A 23 9.24 -9.88 -3.64
N HIS A 24 7.97 -10.13 -3.39
CA HIS A 24 6.92 -9.11 -3.49
C HIS A 24 7.08 -7.93 -2.50
N GLY A 25 7.84 -8.08 -1.42
CA GLY A 25 8.14 -7.00 -0.47
C GLY A 25 6.98 -6.59 0.44
N LEU A 26 5.79 -7.19 0.30
CA LEU A 26 4.64 -6.90 1.14
C LEU A 26 4.78 -7.50 2.54
N LEU A 27 4.18 -6.85 3.52
CA LEU A 27 4.08 -7.29 4.92
C LEU A 27 2.64 -7.64 5.28
N THR A 28 2.46 -8.47 6.30
CA THR A 28 1.13 -8.73 6.87
C THR A 28 0.55 -7.44 7.42
N GLY A 29 -0.68 -7.11 7.02
CA GLY A 29 -1.38 -5.88 7.37
C GLY A 29 -1.24 -4.76 6.36
N ASP A 30 -0.35 -4.88 5.37
CA ASP A 30 -0.30 -3.91 4.27
C ASP A 30 -1.65 -3.84 3.56
N LYS A 31 -2.02 -2.63 3.16
CA LYS A 31 -3.19 -2.40 2.30
C LYS A 31 -2.72 -2.24 0.87
N ILE A 32 -3.30 -3.03 -0.04
CA ILE A 32 -3.01 -2.99 -1.47
C ILE A 32 -4.25 -2.60 -2.26
N TYR A 33 -4.02 -1.98 -3.42
CA TYR A 33 -5.03 -1.74 -4.43
C TYR A 33 -4.87 -2.77 -5.53
N TYR A 34 -5.95 -3.46 -5.84
CA TYR A 34 -5.99 -4.52 -6.87
C TYR A 34 -6.59 -4.00 -8.17
N SER A 35 -5.97 -4.33 -9.29
CA SER A 35 -6.52 -4.11 -10.63
C SER A 35 -6.17 -5.25 -11.57
N SER A 36 -7.04 -5.52 -12.54
CA SER A 36 -6.87 -6.60 -13.50
C SER A 36 -7.64 -6.34 -14.79
N ASP A 37 -7.17 -6.91 -15.89
CA ASP A 37 -7.89 -7.01 -17.16
C ASP A 37 -8.92 -8.17 -17.14
N ASN A 38 -8.74 -9.16 -16.26
CA ASN A 38 -9.66 -10.25 -16.02
C ASN A 38 -9.67 -10.60 -14.54
N VAL A 39 -10.66 -10.09 -13.82
CA VAL A 39 -10.72 -10.09 -12.35
C VAL A 39 -10.75 -11.51 -11.80
N ILE A 40 -9.99 -11.77 -10.73
CA ILE A 40 -10.11 -13.00 -9.94
C ILE A 40 -11.52 -13.04 -9.34
N GLU A 41 -12.26 -14.12 -9.59
CA GLU A 41 -13.57 -14.29 -8.97
C GLU A 41 -13.41 -14.48 -7.46
N GLY A 42 -14.08 -13.62 -6.70
CA GLY A 42 -13.90 -13.41 -5.26
C GLY A 42 -13.31 -12.04 -4.92
N LEU A 43 -12.76 -11.33 -5.92
CA LEU A 43 -12.28 -9.94 -5.77
C LEU A 43 -13.10 -8.99 -6.63
N ASP A 44 -13.13 -7.73 -6.25
CA ASP A 44 -13.65 -6.63 -7.06
C ASP A 44 -12.51 -5.85 -7.72
N ASN A 45 -12.70 -5.48 -8.99
CA ASN A 45 -11.70 -4.70 -9.72
C ASN A 45 -11.63 -3.27 -9.19
N LYS A 46 -10.42 -2.77 -9.02
CA LYS A 46 -10.14 -1.42 -8.51
C LYS A 46 -10.57 -1.22 -7.05
N GLU A 47 -10.53 -2.30 -6.28
CA GLU A 47 -10.77 -2.27 -4.83
C GLU A 47 -9.49 -2.53 -4.04
N SER A 48 -9.56 -2.29 -2.74
CA SER A 48 -8.43 -2.44 -1.85
C SER A 48 -8.63 -3.59 -0.87
N TYR A 49 -7.53 -4.31 -0.59
CA TYR A 49 -7.51 -5.48 0.26
C TYR A 49 -6.33 -5.45 1.22
N HIS A 50 -6.41 -6.23 2.29
CA HIS A 50 -5.31 -6.39 3.25
C HIS A 50 -4.51 -7.66 2.96
N VAL A 51 -3.19 -7.55 3.13
CA VAL A 51 -2.25 -8.63 2.86
C VAL A 51 -2.06 -9.51 4.08
N PHE A 52 -2.19 -10.82 3.91
CA PHE A 52 -1.66 -11.81 4.83
C PHE A 52 -0.43 -12.47 4.19
N LYS A 53 0.76 -12.08 4.62
CA LYS A 53 2.02 -12.60 4.11
C LYS A 53 2.24 -14.04 4.57
N ILE A 54 2.46 -14.95 3.62
CA ILE A 54 2.79 -16.36 3.87
C ILE A 54 4.30 -16.57 3.81
N SER A 55 4.95 -15.98 2.80
CA SER A 55 6.40 -16.03 2.61
C SER A 55 6.89 -14.78 1.88
N ASP A 56 8.18 -14.68 1.58
CA ASP A 56 8.71 -13.58 0.76
C ASP A 56 8.24 -13.62 -0.71
N ASN A 57 7.65 -14.73 -1.13
CA ASN A 57 7.20 -14.96 -2.50
C ASN A 57 5.70 -15.23 -2.59
N SER A 58 4.95 -15.22 -1.49
CA SER A 58 3.53 -15.57 -1.50
C SER A 58 2.75 -14.87 -0.39
N PHE A 59 1.50 -14.53 -0.71
CA PHE A 59 0.56 -13.90 0.20
C PHE A 59 -0.89 -14.30 -0.14
N SER A 60 -1.78 -14.11 0.80
CA SER A 60 -3.24 -14.15 0.61
C SER A 60 -3.83 -12.79 0.87
N LEU A 61 -5.08 -12.59 0.45
CA LEU A 61 -5.83 -11.35 0.64
C LEU A 61 -6.97 -11.54 1.64
N CYS A 62 -7.23 -10.50 2.41
CA CYS A 62 -8.32 -10.39 3.38
C CYS A 62 -9.12 -9.11 3.10
N GLU A 63 -10.42 -9.10 3.37
CA GLU A 63 -11.25 -7.92 3.17
C GLU A 63 -10.93 -6.81 4.15
N THR A 64 -10.76 -7.17 5.42
CA THR A 64 -10.51 -6.21 6.49
C THR A 64 -9.22 -6.51 7.23
N ILE A 65 -8.70 -5.51 7.94
CA ILE A 65 -7.52 -5.66 8.78
C ILE A 65 -7.74 -6.67 9.91
N SER A 66 -8.97 -6.81 10.41
CA SER A 66 -9.30 -7.78 11.45
C SER A 66 -9.26 -9.23 10.97
N ASP A 67 -9.44 -9.48 9.67
CA ASP A 67 -9.43 -10.83 9.08
C ASP A 67 -8.04 -11.46 8.99
N ILE A 68 -6.99 -10.67 9.22
CA ILE A 68 -5.61 -11.18 9.30
C ILE A 68 -5.26 -11.81 10.66
N TYR A 69 -6.10 -11.63 11.67
CA TYR A 69 -5.87 -12.19 13.01
C TYR A 69 -6.57 -13.55 13.18
N ASP A 70 -6.32 -14.21 14.27
CA ASP A 70 -6.80 -15.58 14.54
C ASP A 70 -8.34 -15.66 14.79
N PRO A 71 -9.06 -16.50 14.05
CA PRO A 71 -8.61 -17.26 12.87
C PRO A 71 -8.50 -16.38 11.62
N VAL A 72 -7.43 -16.53 10.86
CA VAL A 72 -7.23 -15.81 9.59
C VAL A 72 -8.35 -16.16 8.61
N LYS A 73 -8.98 -15.13 8.03
CA LYS A 73 -10.01 -15.26 7.01
C LYS A 73 -9.52 -14.69 5.68
N THR A 74 -9.06 -15.54 4.81
CA THR A 74 -8.67 -15.15 3.45
C THR A 74 -9.85 -15.16 2.51
N ILE A 75 -9.82 -14.28 1.50
CA ILE A 75 -10.80 -14.27 0.41
C ILE A 75 -10.64 -15.53 -0.43
N GLU A 76 -11.75 -16.17 -0.75
CA GLU A 76 -11.76 -17.37 -1.60
C GLU A 76 -11.71 -16.98 -3.08
N PHE A 77 -10.82 -17.63 -3.83
CA PHE A 77 -10.70 -17.47 -5.27
C PHE A 77 -11.30 -18.67 -5.98
N SER A 78 -12.27 -18.47 -6.86
CA SER A 78 -12.92 -19.58 -7.57
C SER A 78 -12.53 -19.67 -9.05
N SER A 79 -12.16 -18.56 -9.67
CA SER A 79 -11.75 -18.51 -11.08
C SER A 79 -10.67 -17.45 -11.27
N VAL A 80 -9.74 -17.68 -12.21
CA VAL A 80 -8.64 -16.76 -12.49
C VAL A 80 -8.26 -16.78 -13.97
N GLY A 81 -7.96 -15.60 -14.51
CA GLY A 81 -7.43 -15.40 -15.86
C GLY A 81 -6.76 -14.05 -15.98
N GLY A 82 -6.01 -13.81 -17.04
CA GLY A 82 -5.41 -12.50 -17.33
C GLY A 82 -4.19 -12.13 -16.52
N THR A 83 -4.01 -10.82 -16.35
CA THR A 83 -2.90 -10.20 -15.62
C THR A 83 -3.44 -9.43 -14.41
N HIS A 84 -2.79 -9.60 -13.29
CA HIS A 84 -3.19 -9.02 -12.01
C HIS A 84 -2.10 -8.10 -11.50
N GLU A 85 -2.50 -6.90 -11.08
CA GLU A 85 -1.62 -5.88 -10.51
C GLU A 85 -2.03 -5.56 -9.08
N PHE A 86 -1.03 -5.43 -8.21
CA PHE A 86 -1.19 -5.10 -6.79
C PHE A 86 -0.30 -3.92 -6.46
N SER A 87 -0.91 -2.79 -6.11
CA SER A 87 -0.21 -1.57 -5.74
C SER A 87 -0.31 -1.34 -4.24
N LEU A 88 0.82 -1.21 -3.57
CA LEU A 88 0.85 -0.92 -2.14
C LEU A 88 0.29 0.48 -1.88
N ILE A 89 -0.71 0.57 -1.01
CA ILE A 89 -1.28 1.83 -0.54
C ILE A 89 -0.52 2.25 0.71
N ASN A 90 -0.05 3.50 0.72
CA ASN A 90 0.69 4.08 1.86
C ASN A 90 1.84 3.17 2.33
N PRO A 91 2.85 2.99 1.50
CA PRO A 91 3.97 2.11 1.81
C PRO A 91 4.70 2.57 3.07
N HIS A 92 5.18 1.61 3.86
CA HIS A 92 6.11 1.91 4.93
C HIS A 92 7.39 2.55 4.37
N ILE A 93 7.83 3.64 4.97
CA ILE A 93 9.02 4.37 4.54
C ILE A 93 10.04 4.33 5.67
N ASP A 94 11.14 3.61 5.45
CA ASP A 94 12.26 3.63 6.37
C ASP A 94 13.09 4.89 6.17
N VAL A 95 13.27 5.67 7.23
CA VAL A 95 14.03 6.92 7.19
C VAL A 95 15.24 6.82 8.10
N ILE A 96 16.39 7.15 7.55
CA ILE A 96 17.63 7.27 8.34
C ILE A 96 17.60 8.60 9.09
N ARG A 97 17.84 8.54 10.40
CA ARG A 97 17.94 9.75 11.26
C ARG A 97 18.93 10.77 10.68
N ASN A 98 18.62 12.05 10.80
CA ASN A 98 19.36 13.18 10.27
C ASN A 98 19.36 13.31 8.73
N ASN A 99 18.51 12.58 8.02
CA ASN A 99 18.28 12.80 6.60
C ASN A 99 16.99 13.57 6.36
N ASN A 100 16.96 14.31 5.26
CA ASN A 100 15.75 14.96 4.78
C ASN A 100 14.97 14.00 3.89
N LEU A 101 13.70 13.85 4.16
CA LEU A 101 12.77 13.13 3.30
C LEU A 101 11.90 14.14 2.53
N VAL A 102 11.89 14.02 1.22
CA VAL A 102 11.17 14.94 0.34
C VAL A 102 10.08 14.16 -0.41
N PHE A 103 8.84 14.61 -0.29
CA PHE A 103 7.71 14.08 -1.04
C PHE A 103 7.34 15.05 -2.16
N GLY A 104 7.27 14.56 -3.39
CA GLY A 104 6.75 15.30 -4.52
C GLY A 104 5.21 15.22 -4.54
N VAL A 105 4.54 16.22 -4.02
CA VAL A 105 3.06 16.27 -3.93
C VAL A 105 2.42 17.24 -4.94
N GLY A 106 3.20 17.79 -5.86
CA GLY A 106 2.76 18.82 -6.80
C GLY A 106 2.03 18.32 -8.06
N HIS A 107 1.73 17.02 -8.19
CA HIS A 107 1.03 16.54 -9.36
C HIS A 107 -0.47 16.88 -9.31
N SER A 108 -1.04 17.34 -10.44
CA SER A 108 -2.45 17.78 -10.51
C SER A 108 -3.48 16.72 -10.11
N SER A 109 -3.12 15.43 -10.19
CA SER A 109 -3.99 14.34 -9.71
C SER A 109 -4.20 14.32 -8.19
N LEU A 110 -3.40 15.10 -7.45
CA LEU A 110 -3.49 15.25 -5.98
C LEU A 110 -4.29 16.47 -5.57
N GLU A 111 -4.80 17.25 -6.52
CA GLU A 111 -5.66 18.41 -6.23
C GLU A 111 -6.92 17.98 -5.47
N GLY A 112 -7.18 18.62 -4.34
CA GLY A 112 -8.31 18.29 -3.46
C GLY A 112 -8.04 17.18 -2.43
N TYR A 113 -6.83 16.58 -2.43
CA TYR A 113 -6.42 15.61 -1.41
C TYR A 113 -5.50 16.26 -0.38
N GLU A 114 -5.60 15.81 0.86
CA GLU A 114 -4.65 16.17 1.93
C GLU A 114 -3.50 15.16 1.96
N PHE A 115 -2.28 15.67 2.12
CA PHE A 115 -1.12 14.85 2.41
C PHE A 115 -0.88 14.84 3.92
N LYS A 116 -0.91 13.66 4.53
CA LYS A 116 -0.66 13.44 5.95
C LYS A 116 0.35 12.33 6.16
N LEU A 117 1.05 12.39 7.27
CA LEU A 117 1.94 11.33 7.74
C LEU A 117 1.41 10.81 9.07
N PHE A 118 1.61 9.53 9.30
CA PHE A 118 1.22 8.86 10.54
C PHE A 118 2.40 8.07 11.10
N TYR A 119 2.48 7.93 12.41
CA TYR A 119 3.46 7.09 13.10
C TYR A 119 3.13 5.60 13.00
N ASP A 120 1.87 5.29 12.74
CA ASP A 120 1.34 3.93 12.70
C ASP A 120 0.60 3.64 11.39
N LYS A 121 0.47 2.36 11.09
CA LYS A 121 -0.19 1.87 9.88
C LYS A 121 -1.72 2.00 9.91
N ASP A 122 -2.31 2.23 11.08
CA ASP A 122 -3.75 2.25 11.28
C ASP A 122 -4.31 3.69 11.17
N PHE A 123 -3.42 4.67 10.89
CA PHE A 123 -3.73 6.10 10.71
C PHE A 123 -4.39 6.76 11.95
N GLU A 124 -4.08 6.29 13.14
CA GLU A 124 -4.61 6.82 14.39
C GLU A 124 -3.75 7.94 14.97
N ASN A 125 -2.43 7.86 14.76
CA ASN A 125 -1.46 8.80 15.32
C ASN A 125 -0.81 9.64 14.22
N GLU A 126 -1.44 10.77 13.88
CA GLU A 126 -0.92 11.70 12.88
C GLU A 126 0.40 12.33 13.34
N PHE A 127 1.39 12.35 12.46
CA PHE A 127 2.63 13.09 12.67
C PHE A 127 2.36 14.59 12.55
N VAL A 128 2.26 15.26 13.69
CA VAL A 128 2.12 16.72 13.75
C VAL A 128 3.45 17.31 14.21
N SER A 129 4.00 18.22 13.43
CA SER A 129 5.23 18.94 13.82
C SER A 129 4.96 19.85 15.01
N THR A 130 5.49 19.50 16.19
CA THR A 130 5.29 20.27 17.43
C THR A 130 6.59 20.91 17.96
N GLY A 131 7.53 21.30 17.12
CA GLY A 131 8.77 21.89 17.66
C GLY A 131 9.73 22.46 16.60
N THR A 132 10.77 23.13 17.09
CA THR A 132 11.79 23.78 16.26
C THR A 132 12.76 22.81 15.57
N THR A 133 12.72 21.52 15.90
CA THR A 133 13.62 20.49 15.38
C THR A 133 13.02 19.58 14.34
N ASN A 134 11.68 19.46 14.29
CA ASN A 134 10.98 18.68 13.27
C ASN A 134 10.02 19.61 12.53
N THR A 135 10.37 19.98 11.31
CA THR A 135 9.52 20.85 10.49
C THR A 135 8.83 19.99 9.43
N PHE A 136 7.52 19.89 9.54
CA PHE A 136 6.66 19.39 8.48
C PHE A 136 5.98 20.59 7.83
N GLN A 137 6.26 20.80 6.55
CA GLN A 137 5.58 21.82 5.76
C GLN A 137 4.95 21.15 4.55
N VAL A 138 3.65 21.26 4.41
CA VAL A 138 2.93 20.94 3.18
C VAL A 138 2.52 22.26 2.55
N THR A 139 3.05 22.54 1.37
CA THR A 139 2.67 23.73 0.60
C THR A 139 2.13 23.29 -0.75
N GLY A 140 0.91 23.75 -1.11
CA GLY A 140 0.35 23.70 -2.46
C GLY A 140 0.14 22.30 -3.06
N ILE A 141 -0.49 21.39 -2.36
CA ILE A 141 -0.87 20.09 -2.91
C ILE A 141 -1.57 20.26 -4.26
N GLY A 142 -1.05 19.64 -5.31
CA GLY A 142 -1.61 19.73 -6.66
C GLY A 142 -1.10 20.88 -7.52
N THR A 143 -0.20 21.72 -7.05
CA THR A 143 0.41 22.80 -7.83
C THR A 143 1.86 22.47 -8.24
N LEU A 144 2.33 23.01 -9.37
CA LEU A 144 3.64 22.70 -9.95
C LEU A 144 4.86 23.10 -9.10
N SER A 145 4.65 23.75 -7.95
CA SER A 145 5.72 24.33 -7.12
C SER A 145 6.02 23.56 -5.85
N ASP A 146 5.49 22.35 -5.65
CA ASP A 146 5.40 21.81 -4.31
C ASP A 146 6.29 20.61 -3.99
N LEU A 147 7.19 20.89 -3.08
CA LEU A 147 7.98 19.91 -2.34
C LEU A 147 7.56 19.96 -0.88
N SER A 148 7.11 18.85 -0.33
CA SER A 148 6.98 18.68 1.10
C SER A 148 8.28 18.19 1.68
N LEU A 149 8.90 18.95 2.58
CA LEU A 149 10.16 18.61 3.23
C LEU A 149 9.90 18.18 4.67
N ILE A 150 10.33 16.98 5.01
CA ILE A 150 10.34 16.49 6.39
C ILE A 150 11.80 16.35 6.83
N HIS A 151 12.15 16.99 7.95
CA HIS A 151 13.41 16.79 8.63
C HIS A 151 13.17 15.97 9.90
N ILE A 152 13.82 14.82 9.99
CA ILE A 152 13.76 13.93 11.15
C ILE A 152 15.10 14.03 11.89
N SER A 153 15.08 14.57 13.07
CA SER A 153 16.26 14.72 13.95
C SER A 153 16.31 13.66 15.06
#